data_213edb7ae7826a5d39c71a206cef7284
#
_entry.id   213edb7ae7826a5d39c71a206cef7284
#
_cell.length_a   1.000
_cell.length_b   1.000
_cell.length_c   1.000
_cell.angle_alpha   90.00
_cell.angle_beta   90.00
_cell.angle_gamma   90.00
#
_symmetry.space_group_name_H-M   'P 1'
#
loop_
_entity.id
_entity.type
_entity.pdbx_description
1 polymer ?
#
loop_
_entity_poly.entity_id
_entity_poly.type
_entity_poly.pdbx_seq_one_letter_code
_entity_poly.pdbx_strand_id
1 'polypeptide(L)'
;MNKRIDLSRRTFLKTTGILAGTAALSGLLPMRSFAAAEKELVILAWAGHAEPDIVADFERKYGVKVRAKYYTGGDNMLGLLSQSPPGTFDLILSDAEYVQQLNAAEYIEQLDPADYPFDDFYPEFQHFPGHWQGDKLYSVLIRFGFLGIAYNTQLVPEAKVRSYDVFWDESLKGKVGHFDWHLPNLGQISLLNGNARPYDIDAAHWQTVQQKMMSMRPQIGGFFDYGGTFSSLKNGQIHAMCGIGDWITGVLQRAGAPVKTVLPKEGGLQWTESYCIARKAHSPDLAKKFIQYITSPEGQVKSAKMAAYPALIPSKKGWELLNQTDPAEARRQGMLLGQRNVMDDIRDGRIKYRELPIQQSLDEWNDFWSQYKGA
;
A
#
# COMPACT_ATOMS: atom_id res chain seq x y z
N MET A 1 54.01 -13.30 -8.38
CA MET A 1 54.29 -12.12 -9.25
C MET A 1 53.00 -11.75 -9.98
N ASN A 2 52.18 -10.88 -9.38
CA ASN A 2 50.91 -10.41 -9.94
C ASN A 2 51.09 -9.00 -10.49
N LYS A 3 50.99 -8.86 -11.81
CA LYS A 3 50.93 -7.54 -12.45
C LYS A 3 49.50 -7.01 -12.40
N ARG A 4 49.28 -5.93 -11.64
CA ARG A 4 48.09 -5.08 -11.73
C ARG A 4 48.14 -4.27 -13.01
N ILE A 5 47.06 -4.30 -13.80
CA ILE A 5 46.88 -3.44 -14.96
C ILE A 5 46.14 -2.20 -14.46
N ASP A 6 46.85 -1.06 -14.53
CA ASP A 6 46.33 0.27 -14.19
C ASP A 6 45.69 0.86 -15.45
N LEU A 7 44.39 1.07 -15.45
CA LEU A 7 43.62 1.71 -16.53
C LEU A 7 43.39 3.20 -16.16
N SER A 8 44.40 4.05 -16.43
CA SER A 8 44.26 5.48 -16.26
C SER A 8 43.54 6.13 -17.45
N ARG A 9 42.69 7.12 -17.12
CA ARG A 9 41.82 7.91 -18.01
C ARG A 9 42.55 8.75 -19.11
N ARG A 10 43.82 8.49 -19.41
CA ARG A 10 44.63 9.31 -20.32
C ARG A 10 44.85 8.72 -21.72
N THR A 11 44.33 7.56 -22.07
CA THR A 11 44.61 6.90 -23.34
C THR A 11 43.53 7.06 -24.41
N PHE A 12 42.49 7.90 -24.15
CA PHE A 12 41.37 8.04 -25.13
C PHE A 12 41.42 9.31 -26.00
N LEU A 13 42.51 10.07 -26.00
CA LEU A 13 42.62 11.32 -26.77
C LEU A 13 43.90 11.40 -27.59
N LYS A 14 44.15 10.43 -28.50
CA LYS A 14 45.12 10.59 -29.57
C LYS A 14 44.80 9.60 -30.71
N THR A 15 43.90 9.98 -31.60
CA THR A 15 43.91 9.63 -33.02
C THR A 15 42.79 10.39 -33.74
N THR A 16 43.13 11.62 -34.15
CA THR A 16 42.40 12.31 -35.23
C THR A 16 43.46 13.04 -36.04
N GLY A 17 43.87 12.43 -37.11
CA GLY A 17 44.68 12.98 -38.19
C GLY A 17 43.89 13.07 -39.49
N ILE A 18 43.54 14.24 -39.86
CA ILE A 18 43.39 14.88 -41.18
C ILE A 18 43.28 13.94 -42.40
N LEU A 19 42.17 14.08 -43.16
CA LEU A 19 42.18 14.09 -44.62
C LEU A 19 41.01 14.96 -45.13
N ALA A 20 41.37 16.08 -45.77
CA ALA A 20 40.48 16.94 -46.51
C ALA A 20 40.20 16.33 -47.90
N GLY A 21 38.95 16.27 -48.29
CA GLY A 21 38.50 15.86 -49.61
C GLY A 21 37.10 16.41 -49.87
N THR A 22 37.07 17.49 -50.67
CA THR A 22 35.85 18.14 -51.18
C THR A 22 35.09 17.21 -52.15
N ALA A 23 33.85 16.93 -51.84
CA ALA A 23 32.83 16.56 -52.81
C ALA A 23 31.45 17.00 -52.30
N ALA A 24 30.92 18.02 -52.98
CA ALA A 24 29.55 18.47 -52.82
C ALA A 24 28.61 17.40 -53.42
N LEU A 25 27.84 16.72 -52.56
CA LEU A 25 26.67 15.95 -52.92
C LEU A 25 25.55 16.36 -51.97
N SER A 26 24.60 17.13 -52.53
CA SER A 26 23.34 17.45 -51.91
C SER A 26 22.52 16.16 -51.69
N GLY A 27 22.79 15.48 -50.61
CA GLY A 27 21.98 14.37 -50.09
C GLY A 27 21.11 14.87 -48.97
N LEU A 28 19.83 14.79 -49.13
CA LEU A 28 18.81 14.94 -48.08
C LEU A 28 19.17 13.99 -46.94
N LEU A 29 19.80 14.52 -45.91
CA LEU A 29 19.91 13.80 -44.62
C LEU A 29 18.49 13.63 -44.09
N PRO A 30 18.07 12.39 -43.75
CA PRO A 30 16.82 12.24 -43.07
C PRO A 30 16.96 13.01 -41.75
N MET A 31 16.12 14.07 -41.57
CA MET A 31 15.94 14.68 -40.27
C MET A 31 15.60 13.53 -39.30
N ARG A 32 16.57 13.16 -38.45
CA ARG A 32 16.26 12.37 -37.28
C ARG A 32 15.20 13.16 -36.53
N SER A 33 13.96 12.69 -36.62
CA SER A 33 12.91 13.12 -35.75
C SER A 33 13.48 12.99 -34.32
N PHE A 34 13.71 14.11 -33.64
CA PHE A 34 13.88 14.10 -32.21
C PHE A 34 12.57 13.49 -31.70
N ALA A 35 12.62 12.23 -31.28
CA ALA A 35 11.51 11.64 -30.57
C ALA A 35 11.16 12.64 -29.44
N ALA A 36 9.96 13.19 -29.49
CA ALA A 36 9.47 14.03 -28.41
C ALA A 36 9.72 13.26 -27.10
N ALA A 37 10.33 13.93 -26.14
CA ALA A 37 10.57 13.29 -24.84
C ALA A 37 9.28 12.61 -24.40
N GLU A 38 9.34 11.31 -24.12
CA GLU A 38 8.17 10.54 -23.72
C GLU A 38 7.58 11.21 -22.47
N LYS A 39 6.30 11.57 -22.53
CA LYS A 39 5.64 12.16 -21.36
C LYS A 39 5.62 11.11 -20.27
N GLU A 40 6.02 11.51 -19.07
CA GLU A 40 6.02 10.62 -17.90
C GLU A 40 5.04 11.11 -16.83
N LEU A 41 4.46 10.17 -16.10
CA LEU A 41 3.73 10.38 -14.85
C LEU A 41 4.49 9.63 -13.76
N VAL A 42 5.04 10.36 -12.79
CA VAL A 42 5.88 9.77 -11.74
C VAL A 42 5.07 9.65 -10.46
N ILE A 43 4.96 8.43 -9.93
CA ILE A 43 4.20 8.15 -8.73
C ILE A 43 5.09 7.64 -7.60
N LEU A 44 4.87 8.11 -6.37
CA LEU A 44 5.38 7.50 -5.15
C LEU A 44 4.31 6.57 -4.60
N ALA A 45 4.56 5.26 -4.53
CA ALA A 45 3.51 4.29 -4.24
C ALA A 45 4.01 3.01 -3.55
N TRP A 46 3.08 2.22 -3.02
CA TRP A 46 3.29 0.82 -2.74
C TRP A 46 3.56 0.03 -4.04
N ALA A 47 4.17 -1.15 -3.92
CA ALA A 47 4.45 -2.01 -5.07
C ALA A 47 3.17 -2.38 -5.82
N GLY A 48 3.25 -2.50 -7.16
CA GLY A 48 2.14 -2.93 -8.01
C GLY A 48 1.41 -1.80 -8.76
N HIS A 49 1.47 -0.57 -8.28
CA HIS A 49 0.67 0.54 -8.81
C HIS A 49 1.13 1.10 -10.18
N ALA A 50 2.30 0.71 -10.65
CA ALA A 50 2.79 1.03 -12.00
C ALA A 50 3.01 -0.23 -12.87
N GLU A 51 2.45 -1.36 -12.46
CA GLU A 51 2.55 -2.59 -13.23
C GLU A 51 1.56 -2.58 -14.41
N PRO A 52 1.85 -3.32 -15.50
CA PRO A 52 1.07 -3.27 -16.74
C PRO A 52 -0.43 -3.57 -16.56
N ASP A 53 -0.82 -4.45 -15.64
CA ASP A 53 -2.21 -4.77 -15.34
C ASP A 53 -3.02 -3.56 -14.85
N ILE A 54 -2.34 -2.58 -14.26
CA ILE A 54 -2.93 -1.33 -13.80
C ILE A 54 -2.79 -0.22 -14.85
N VAL A 55 -1.59 0.01 -15.39
CA VAL A 55 -1.31 1.25 -16.12
C VAL A 55 -1.39 1.16 -17.65
N ALA A 56 -1.32 -0.04 -18.26
CA ALA A 56 -1.16 -0.18 -19.70
C ALA A 56 -2.25 0.53 -20.53
N ASP A 57 -3.50 0.50 -20.09
CA ASP A 57 -4.60 1.17 -20.81
C ASP A 57 -4.52 2.70 -20.69
N PHE A 58 -4.10 3.20 -19.53
CA PHE A 58 -3.86 4.62 -19.30
C PHE A 58 -2.69 5.12 -20.16
N GLU A 59 -1.56 4.42 -20.14
CA GLU A 59 -0.39 4.74 -20.95
C GLU A 59 -0.75 4.81 -22.45
N ARG A 60 -1.47 3.81 -22.94
CA ARG A 60 -1.92 3.76 -24.34
C ARG A 60 -2.87 4.91 -24.67
N LYS A 61 -3.84 5.22 -23.77
CA LYS A 61 -4.83 6.25 -24.00
C LYS A 61 -4.24 7.66 -24.05
N TYR A 62 -3.24 7.93 -23.21
CA TYR A 62 -2.67 9.28 -23.06
C TYR A 62 -1.28 9.46 -23.67
N GLY A 63 -0.68 8.40 -24.25
CA GLY A 63 0.66 8.45 -24.83
C GLY A 63 1.73 8.82 -23.81
N VAL A 64 1.72 8.21 -22.64
CA VAL A 64 2.57 8.52 -21.48
C VAL A 64 3.13 7.25 -20.89
N LYS A 65 4.25 7.34 -20.16
CA LYS A 65 4.76 6.28 -19.31
C LYS A 65 4.49 6.59 -17.84
N VAL A 66 3.97 5.60 -17.11
CA VAL A 66 3.81 5.67 -15.65
C VAL A 66 5.02 5.01 -15.00
N ARG A 67 5.70 5.77 -14.14
CA ARG A 67 6.84 5.27 -13.39
C ARG A 67 6.58 5.38 -11.90
N ALA A 68 7.00 4.36 -11.15
CA ALA A 68 6.86 4.39 -9.71
C ALA A 68 8.22 4.38 -9.00
N LYS A 69 8.29 5.16 -7.94
CA LYS A 69 9.20 4.93 -6.82
C LYS A 69 8.39 4.21 -5.75
N TYR A 70 8.82 3.01 -5.38
CA TYR A 70 8.13 2.23 -4.36
C TYR A 70 8.66 2.53 -2.96
N TYR A 71 7.77 2.48 -1.98
CA TYR A 71 8.08 2.61 -0.55
C TYR A 71 7.47 1.45 0.25
N THR A 72 7.88 1.30 1.49
CA THR A 72 7.33 0.32 2.43
C THR A 72 7.09 0.99 3.78
N GLY A 73 5.82 1.18 4.14
CA GLY A 73 5.40 1.88 5.36
C GLY A 73 5.44 3.40 5.24
N GLY A 74 4.58 4.08 6.02
CA GLY A 74 4.41 5.53 5.96
C GLY A 74 5.67 6.31 6.31
N ASP A 75 6.46 5.83 7.26
CA ASP A 75 7.72 6.48 7.65
C ASP A 75 8.74 6.50 6.50
N ASN A 76 8.81 5.41 5.74
CA ASN A 76 9.68 5.37 4.55
C ASN A 76 9.15 6.31 3.45
N MET A 77 7.83 6.40 3.27
CA MET A 77 7.20 7.37 2.36
C MET A 77 7.59 8.81 2.74
N LEU A 78 7.40 9.18 4.01
CA LEU A 78 7.76 10.51 4.52
C LEU A 78 9.25 10.81 4.38
N GLY A 79 10.11 9.83 4.66
CA GLY A 79 11.55 9.93 4.47
C GLY A 79 11.95 10.17 3.02
N LEU A 80 11.32 9.47 2.06
CA LEU A 80 11.55 9.69 0.63
C LEU A 80 11.08 11.08 0.19
N LEU A 81 9.93 11.55 0.66
CA LEU A 81 9.41 12.88 0.34
C LEU A 81 10.33 13.98 0.87
N SER A 82 10.81 13.86 2.12
CA SER A 82 11.69 14.85 2.73
C SER A 82 13.06 14.97 2.04
N GLN A 83 13.53 13.89 1.42
CA GLN A 83 14.79 13.83 0.69
C GLN A 83 14.67 14.15 -0.81
N SER A 84 13.45 14.24 -1.33
CA SER A 84 13.19 14.48 -2.75
C SER A 84 12.95 15.96 -3.04
N PRO A 85 13.54 16.54 -4.09
CA PRO A 85 13.18 17.89 -4.54
C PRO A 85 11.68 18.01 -4.83
N PRO A 86 11.05 19.17 -4.56
CA PRO A 86 9.68 19.43 -4.96
C PRO A 86 9.47 19.21 -6.47
N GLY A 87 8.39 18.53 -6.84
CA GLY A 87 8.11 18.17 -8.24
C GLY A 87 8.74 16.83 -8.68
N THR A 88 9.45 16.11 -7.82
CA THR A 88 9.96 14.76 -8.14
C THR A 88 8.82 13.78 -8.46
N PHE A 89 7.68 13.93 -7.81
CA PHE A 89 6.50 13.09 -8.02
C PHE A 89 5.33 13.92 -8.52
N ASP A 90 4.47 13.32 -9.33
CA ASP A 90 3.19 13.88 -9.76
C ASP A 90 2.05 13.39 -8.84
N LEU A 91 2.12 12.13 -8.42
CA LEU A 91 1.15 11.50 -7.53
C LEU A 91 1.86 10.87 -6.32
N ILE A 92 1.21 10.95 -5.18
CA ILE A 92 1.57 10.24 -3.96
C ILE A 92 0.41 9.32 -3.62
N LEU A 93 0.65 8.01 -3.64
CA LEU A 93 -0.24 7.04 -3.02
C LEU A 93 0.05 7.05 -1.52
N SER A 94 -0.96 7.25 -0.70
CA SER A 94 -0.82 7.29 0.75
C SER A 94 -1.93 6.50 1.43
N ASP A 95 -1.60 5.91 2.56
CA ASP A 95 -2.64 5.49 3.50
C ASP A 95 -3.33 6.73 4.08
N ALA A 96 -4.64 6.65 4.33
CA ALA A 96 -5.46 7.82 4.69
C ALA A 96 -5.01 8.51 5.99
N GLU A 97 -4.46 7.76 6.93
CA GLU A 97 -3.96 8.29 8.20
C GLU A 97 -2.79 9.27 8.05
N TYR A 98 -2.04 9.23 6.94
CA TYR A 98 -0.93 10.15 6.68
C TYR A 98 -1.33 11.41 5.89
N VAL A 99 -2.53 11.46 5.30
CA VAL A 99 -2.94 12.55 4.38
C VAL A 99 -2.91 13.92 5.07
N GLN A 100 -3.35 14.00 6.33
CA GLN A 100 -3.30 15.27 7.07
C GLN A 100 -1.87 15.73 7.35
N GLN A 101 -0.97 14.80 7.62
CA GLN A 101 0.45 15.08 7.82
C GLN A 101 1.11 15.54 6.51
N LEU A 102 0.77 14.88 5.38
CA LEU A 102 1.24 15.29 4.05
C LEU A 102 0.75 16.70 3.69
N ASN A 103 -0.51 17.03 4.02
CA ASN A 103 -1.05 18.36 3.80
C ASN A 103 -0.37 19.41 4.70
N ALA A 104 -0.21 19.14 5.97
CA ALA A 104 0.46 20.05 6.91
C ALA A 104 1.92 20.31 6.53
N ALA A 105 2.61 19.32 5.96
CA ALA A 105 3.97 19.43 5.45
C ALA A 105 4.06 20.01 4.02
N GLU A 106 2.93 20.43 3.45
CA GLU A 106 2.83 21.01 2.11
C GLU A 106 3.34 20.11 0.97
N TYR A 107 3.21 18.79 1.08
CA TYR A 107 3.59 17.84 0.03
C TYR A 107 2.50 17.63 -1.02
N ILE A 108 1.23 17.95 -0.71
CA ILE A 108 0.08 17.66 -1.57
C ILE A 108 -0.77 18.91 -1.87
N GLU A 109 -1.53 18.87 -2.97
CA GLU A 109 -2.42 19.92 -3.40
C GLU A 109 -3.86 19.65 -2.96
N GLN A 110 -4.65 20.74 -2.83
CA GLN A 110 -6.10 20.64 -2.71
C GLN A 110 -6.72 20.14 -4.03
N LEU A 111 -7.68 19.23 -3.92
CA LEU A 111 -8.40 18.65 -5.05
C LEU A 111 -9.82 19.26 -5.15
N ASP A 112 -10.38 19.28 -6.37
CA ASP A 112 -11.80 19.60 -6.56
C ASP A 112 -12.62 18.31 -6.45
N PRO A 113 -13.55 18.19 -5.48
CA PRO A 113 -14.40 17.00 -5.35
C PRO A 113 -15.25 16.68 -6.58
N ALA A 114 -15.63 17.70 -7.36
CA ALA A 114 -16.43 17.54 -8.57
C ALA A 114 -15.70 16.76 -9.69
N ASP A 115 -14.38 16.65 -9.59
CA ASP A 115 -13.57 15.88 -10.54
C ASP A 115 -13.66 14.36 -10.35
N TYR A 116 -14.21 13.87 -9.23
CA TYR A 116 -14.14 12.45 -8.84
C TYR A 116 -15.52 11.85 -8.56
N PRO A 117 -15.73 10.54 -8.77
CA PRO A 117 -17.05 9.90 -8.76
C PRO A 117 -17.53 9.55 -7.33
N PHE A 118 -17.53 10.52 -6.39
CA PHE A 118 -17.95 10.27 -5.00
C PHE A 118 -19.38 9.75 -4.88
N ASP A 119 -20.29 10.14 -5.79
CA ASP A 119 -21.67 9.63 -5.81
C ASP A 119 -21.75 8.11 -6.06
N ASP A 120 -20.74 7.55 -6.74
CA ASP A 120 -20.60 6.12 -6.95
C ASP A 120 -19.98 5.38 -5.77
N PHE A 121 -19.31 6.05 -4.86
CA PHE A 121 -18.70 5.42 -3.68
C PHE A 121 -19.78 5.02 -2.68
N TYR A 122 -19.51 3.98 -1.91
CA TYR A 122 -20.30 3.68 -0.72
C TYR A 122 -20.31 4.88 0.22
N PRO A 123 -21.43 5.14 0.94
CA PRO A 123 -21.56 6.33 1.79
C PRO A 123 -20.40 6.53 2.76
N GLU A 124 -19.83 5.46 3.28
CA GLU A 124 -18.71 5.44 4.21
C GLU A 124 -17.42 6.04 3.62
N PHE A 125 -17.34 6.13 2.29
CA PHE A 125 -16.15 6.60 1.55
C PHE A 125 -16.37 7.93 0.83
N GLN A 126 -17.58 8.48 0.83
CA GLN A 126 -17.86 9.76 0.16
C GLN A 126 -17.19 10.95 0.88
N HIS A 127 -17.12 10.88 2.21
CA HIS A 127 -16.41 11.85 3.04
C HIS A 127 -15.49 11.12 4.04
N PHE A 128 -14.48 10.42 3.50
CA PHE A 128 -13.66 9.53 4.30
C PHE A 128 -12.75 10.30 5.26
N PRO A 129 -12.61 9.87 6.53
CA PRO A 129 -11.75 10.51 7.50
C PRO A 129 -10.30 10.65 7.00
N GLY A 130 -9.65 11.76 7.35
CA GLY A 130 -8.28 12.05 6.93
C GLY A 130 -8.15 12.68 5.54
N HIS A 131 -9.08 12.42 4.61
CA HIS A 131 -9.00 12.97 3.24
C HIS A 131 -9.43 14.43 3.14
N TRP A 132 -10.20 14.91 4.09
CA TRP A 132 -10.79 16.24 4.11
C TRP A 132 -10.27 17.08 5.27
N GLN A 133 -10.11 18.37 5.03
CA GLN A 133 -9.88 19.37 6.06
C GLN A 133 -10.97 20.44 5.94
N GLY A 134 -12.00 20.36 6.78
CA GLY A 134 -13.26 21.03 6.55
C GLY A 134 -13.86 20.56 5.22
N ASP A 135 -14.21 21.50 4.34
CA ASP A 135 -14.78 21.20 3.02
C ASP A 135 -13.72 21.00 1.91
N LYS A 136 -12.43 20.99 2.28
CA LYS A 136 -11.32 20.87 1.32
C LYS A 136 -10.87 19.43 1.21
N LEU A 137 -10.89 18.89 0.01
CA LEU A 137 -10.41 17.55 -0.32
C LEU A 137 -8.92 17.57 -0.63
N TYR A 138 -8.16 16.57 -0.14
CA TYR A 138 -6.71 16.41 -0.40
C TYR A 138 -6.34 15.03 -0.94
N SER A 139 -7.24 14.06 -0.86
CA SER A 139 -6.97 12.70 -1.32
C SER A 139 -8.23 11.98 -1.75
N VAL A 140 -8.10 11.03 -2.66
CA VAL A 140 -9.21 10.18 -3.15
C VAL A 140 -8.90 8.72 -2.85
N LEU A 141 -9.77 8.07 -2.08
CA LEU A 141 -9.67 6.64 -1.80
C LEU A 141 -9.81 5.86 -3.10
N ILE A 142 -8.86 4.97 -3.38
CA ILE A 142 -8.91 4.12 -4.56
C ILE A 142 -9.19 2.66 -4.21
N ARG A 143 -8.73 2.21 -3.04
CA ARG A 143 -8.93 0.85 -2.56
C ARG A 143 -8.63 0.76 -1.06
N PHE A 144 -9.12 -0.30 -0.46
CA PHE A 144 -8.99 -0.57 0.97
C PHE A 144 -9.03 -2.08 1.24
N GLY A 145 -8.88 -2.46 2.48
CA GLY A 145 -9.08 -3.80 2.97
C GLY A 145 -9.05 -3.83 4.49
N PHE A 146 -8.90 -5.01 5.06
CA PHE A 146 -8.87 -5.14 6.52
C PHE A 146 -7.71 -6.03 6.98
N LEU A 147 -7.22 -5.73 8.16
CA LEU A 147 -6.23 -6.49 8.91
C LEU A 147 -6.96 -7.28 9.97
N GLY A 148 -6.64 -8.55 10.06
CA GLY A 148 -7.19 -9.47 11.03
C GLY A 148 -6.13 -10.49 11.44
N ILE A 149 -6.53 -11.74 11.61
CA ILE A 149 -5.57 -12.84 11.84
C ILE A 149 -5.37 -13.56 10.52
N ALA A 150 -4.16 -13.48 9.95
CA ALA A 150 -3.76 -14.31 8.83
C ALA A 150 -3.16 -15.61 9.35
N TYR A 151 -3.61 -16.75 8.82
CA TYR A 151 -3.16 -18.05 9.32
C TYR A 151 -3.16 -19.11 8.22
N ASN A 152 -2.37 -20.17 8.44
CA ASN A 152 -2.39 -21.37 7.61
C ASN A 152 -3.48 -22.32 8.09
N THR A 153 -4.46 -22.59 7.24
CA THR A 153 -5.69 -23.36 7.57
C THR A 153 -5.44 -24.84 7.80
N GLN A 154 -4.31 -25.38 7.36
CA GLN A 154 -3.90 -26.77 7.61
C GLN A 154 -3.14 -26.91 8.93
N LEU A 155 -2.53 -25.85 9.45
CA LEU A 155 -1.68 -25.87 10.63
C LEU A 155 -2.38 -25.29 11.87
N VAL A 156 -3.35 -24.40 11.69
CA VAL A 156 -4.12 -23.78 12.78
C VAL A 156 -5.60 -24.02 12.56
N PRO A 157 -6.29 -24.68 13.49
CA PRO A 157 -7.75 -24.86 13.41
C PRO A 157 -8.50 -23.52 13.46
N GLU A 158 -9.55 -23.37 12.64
CA GLU A 158 -10.33 -22.12 12.57
C GLU A 158 -10.94 -21.73 13.94
N ALA A 159 -11.26 -22.69 14.79
CA ALA A 159 -11.76 -22.42 16.13
C ALA A 159 -10.79 -21.62 17.02
N LYS A 160 -9.47 -21.72 16.78
CA LYS A 160 -8.44 -21.00 17.54
C LYS A 160 -8.30 -19.54 17.10
N VAL A 161 -8.59 -19.20 15.85
CA VAL A 161 -8.41 -17.85 15.29
C VAL A 161 -9.64 -16.95 15.44
N ARG A 162 -10.51 -17.24 16.41
CA ARG A 162 -11.68 -16.41 16.73
C ARG A 162 -11.36 -15.19 17.59
N SER A 163 -10.15 -15.14 18.14
CA SER A 163 -9.63 -14.06 18.98
C SER A 163 -8.15 -13.88 18.71
N TYR A 164 -7.65 -12.66 18.85
CA TYR A 164 -6.20 -12.37 18.84
C TYR A 164 -5.44 -13.09 19.96
N ASP A 165 -6.12 -13.64 20.98
CA ASP A 165 -5.48 -14.50 22.00
C ASP A 165 -4.73 -15.71 21.41
N VAL A 166 -5.06 -16.12 20.17
CA VAL A 166 -4.33 -17.19 19.45
C VAL A 166 -2.82 -16.93 19.39
N PHE A 167 -2.37 -15.68 19.39
CA PHE A 167 -0.97 -15.33 19.34
C PHE A 167 -0.19 -15.69 20.62
N TRP A 168 -0.88 -16.07 21.70
CA TRP A 168 -0.30 -16.59 22.96
C TRP A 168 -0.49 -18.10 23.12
N ASP A 169 -1.04 -18.80 22.12
CA ASP A 169 -1.20 -20.25 22.17
C ASP A 169 0.19 -20.93 22.19
N GLU A 170 0.48 -21.68 23.25
CA GLU A 170 1.76 -22.37 23.43
C GLU A 170 2.08 -23.35 22.26
N SER A 171 1.05 -23.88 21.58
CA SER A 171 1.26 -24.71 20.38
C SER A 171 1.84 -23.94 19.19
N LEU A 172 1.81 -22.61 19.23
CA LEU A 172 2.36 -21.73 18.21
C LEU A 172 3.70 -21.08 18.60
N LYS A 173 4.37 -21.59 19.63
CA LYS A 173 5.68 -21.07 20.06
C LYS A 173 6.69 -21.08 18.91
N GLY A 174 7.25 -19.91 18.60
CA GLY A 174 8.15 -19.70 17.46
C GLY A 174 7.45 -19.82 16.08
N LYS A 175 6.12 -19.79 16.03
CA LYS A 175 5.31 -19.92 14.80
C LYS A 175 4.37 -18.72 14.55
N VAL A 176 4.39 -17.72 15.41
CA VAL A 176 3.71 -16.45 15.20
C VAL A 176 4.67 -15.48 14.52
N GLY A 177 4.21 -14.79 13.47
CA GLY A 177 4.98 -13.78 12.77
C GLY A 177 4.39 -12.38 12.90
N HIS A 178 5.22 -11.40 12.69
CA HIS A 178 4.81 -10.01 12.52
C HIS A 178 5.20 -9.48 11.14
N PHE A 179 4.31 -8.74 10.51
CA PHE A 179 4.73 -7.80 9.48
C PHE A 179 5.52 -6.68 10.15
N ASP A 180 6.71 -6.35 9.64
CA ASP A 180 7.62 -5.41 10.32
C ASP A 180 7.17 -3.96 10.19
N TRP A 181 6.04 -3.65 10.80
CA TRP A 181 5.47 -2.31 10.91
C TRP A 181 4.68 -2.16 12.21
N HIS A 182 5.06 -1.21 13.05
CA HIS A 182 4.50 -1.01 14.38
C HIS A 182 2.98 -0.74 14.37
N LEU A 183 2.53 0.15 13.48
CA LEU A 183 1.19 0.72 13.51
C LEU A 183 0.06 -0.35 13.47
N PRO A 184 0.04 -1.29 12.50
CA PRO A 184 -1.00 -2.32 12.46
C PRO A 184 -0.88 -3.32 13.62
N ASN A 185 0.33 -3.71 14.00
CA ASN A 185 0.54 -4.70 15.06
C ASN A 185 0.06 -4.19 16.42
N LEU A 186 0.48 -2.99 16.81
CA LEU A 186 0.09 -2.38 18.08
C LEU A 186 -1.41 -2.06 18.11
N GLY A 187 -2.00 -1.60 16.99
CA GLY A 187 -3.43 -1.36 16.88
C GLY A 187 -4.27 -2.63 17.08
N GLN A 188 -3.84 -3.79 16.55
CA GLN A 188 -4.53 -5.07 16.77
C GLN A 188 -4.46 -5.52 18.24
N ILE A 189 -3.33 -5.31 18.92
CA ILE A 189 -3.22 -5.62 20.36
C ILE A 189 -4.01 -4.61 21.22
N SER A 190 -4.09 -3.37 20.78
CA SER A 190 -4.98 -2.39 21.40
C SER A 190 -6.46 -2.82 21.32
N LEU A 191 -6.91 -3.35 20.16
CA LEU A 191 -8.26 -3.94 20.03
C LEU A 191 -8.46 -5.13 20.97
N LEU A 192 -7.49 -6.04 21.07
CA LEU A 192 -7.54 -7.18 22.00
C LEU A 192 -7.72 -6.72 23.44
N ASN A 193 -7.10 -5.61 23.85
CA ASN A 193 -7.25 -5.03 25.18
C ASN A 193 -8.59 -4.30 25.39
N GLY A 194 -9.50 -4.34 24.40
CA GLY A 194 -10.84 -3.75 24.49
C GLY A 194 -10.91 -2.26 24.17
N ASN A 195 -9.86 -1.67 23.60
CA ASN A 195 -9.84 -0.25 23.24
C ASN A 195 -10.68 -0.03 21.98
N ALA A 196 -11.87 0.55 22.13
CA ALA A 196 -12.79 0.81 21.01
C ALA A 196 -12.21 1.76 19.96
N ARG A 197 -11.28 2.64 20.37
CA ARG A 197 -10.47 3.53 19.50
C ARG A 197 -8.99 3.13 19.69
N PRO A 198 -8.49 2.19 18.89
CA PRO A 198 -7.21 1.51 19.17
C PRO A 198 -5.97 2.41 19.09
N TYR A 199 -6.09 3.59 18.50
CA TYR A 199 -5.02 4.59 18.36
C TYR A 199 -5.21 5.85 19.25
N ASP A 200 -6.36 5.95 19.93
CA ASP A 200 -6.65 7.02 20.89
C ASP A 200 -6.74 6.41 22.30
N ILE A 201 -5.59 6.09 22.85
CA ILE A 201 -5.46 5.42 24.14
C ILE A 201 -4.63 6.27 25.09
N ASP A 202 -5.02 6.32 26.36
CA ASP A 202 -4.26 7.02 27.38
C ASP A 202 -2.98 6.28 27.80
N ALA A 203 -2.18 6.88 28.66
CA ALA A 203 -0.92 6.32 29.11
C ALA A 203 -1.06 4.96 29.81
N ALA A 204 -2.16 4.72 30.54
CA ALA A 204 -2.39 3.45 31.24
C ALA A 204 -2.73 2.33 30.25
N HIS A 205 -3.59 2.61 29.26
CA HIS A 205 -3.91 1.67 28.20
C HIS A 205 -2.68 1.42 27.30
N TRP A 206 -1.88 2.46 27.02
CA TRP A 206 -0.62 2.31 26.27
C TRP A 206 0.35 1.36 26.98
N GLN A 207 0.54 1.54 28.30
CA GLN A 207 1.35 0.63 29.10
C GLN A 207 0.84 -0.82 29.04
N THR A 208 -0.49 -1.01 29.07
CA THR A 208 -1.11 -2.33 28.95
C THR A 208 -0.84 -2.97 27.59
N VAL A 209 -0.92 -2.19 26.50
CA VAL A 209 -0.57 -2.65 25.14
C VAL A 209 0.89 -3.09 25.08
N GLN A 210 1.80 -2.28 25.63
CA GLN A 210 3.23 -2.61 25.67
C GLN A 210 3.50 -3.92 26.43
N GLN A 211 2.92 -4.07 27.63
CA GLN A 211 3.06 -5.29 28.44
C GLN A 211 2.52 -6.52 27.71
N LYS A 212 1.34 -6.40 27.09
CA LYS A 212 0.73 -7.49 26.33
C LYS A 212 1.61 -7.86 25.13
N MET A 213 2.14 -6.90 24.38
CA MET A 213 3.11 -7.16 23.30
C MET A 213 4.34 -7.90 23.81
N MET A 214 4.99 -7.39 24.87
CA MET A 214 6.18 -8.04 25.43
C MET A 214 5.91 -9.49 25.87
N SER A 215 4.73 -9.77 26.40
CA SER A 215 4.34 -11.13 26.79
C SER A 215 4.17 -12.09 25.60
N MET A 216 3.96 -11.57 24.38
CA MET A 216 3.87 -12.37 23.15
C MET A 216 5.26 -12.80 22.62
N ARG A 217 6.32 -12.12 23.05
CA ARG A 217 7.67 -12.31 22.49
C ARG A 217 8.14 -13.76 22.39
N PRO A 218 7.89 -14.65 23.36
CA PRO A 218 8.28 -16.07 23.27
C PRO A 218 7.60 -16.85 22.13
N GLN A 219 6.47 -16.37 21.61
CA GLN A 219 5.73 -17.00 20.53
C GLN A 219 6.27 -16.61 19.14
N ILE A 220 7.07 -15.51 19.07
CA ILE A 220 7.45 -14.89 17.82
C ILE A 220 8.58 -15.65 17.13
N GLY A 221 8.28 -16.11 15.90
CA GLY A 221 9.22 -16.77 14.99
C GLY A 221 9.94 -15.81 14.03
N GLY A 222 9.48 -14.55 13.94
CA GLY A 222 10.16 -13.54 13.13
C GLY A 222 9.34 -12.29 12.86
N PHE A 223 10.06 -11.28 12.36
CA PHE A 223 9.54 -10.03 11.81
C PHE A 223 9.85 -10.03 10.32
N PHE A 224 8.87 -9.76 9.49
CA PHE A 224 8.98 -10.00 8.06
C PHE A 224 8.65 -8.73 7.26
N ASP A 225 9.47 -8.47 6.25
CA ASP A 225 9.16 -7.53 5.20
C ASP A 225 8.06 -8.08 4.27
N TYR A 226 7.76 -7.35 3.20
CA TYR A 226 6.75 -7.73 2.21
C TYR A 226 7.00 -9.16 1.63
N GLY A 227 8.19 -9.41 1.11
CA GLY A 227 8.55 -10.69 0.50
C GLY A 227 8.62 -11.84 1.51
N GLY A 228 9.22 -11.58 2.67
CA GLY A 228 9.32 -12.52 3.77
C GLY A 228 7.97 -12.96 4.32
N THR A 229 6.99 -12.05 4.34
CA THR A 229 5.62 -12.36 4.75
C THR A 229 4.96 -13.40 3.85
N PHE A 230 5.06 -13.24 2.52
CA PHE A 230 4.53 -14.23 1.59
C PHE A 230 5.21 -15.59 1.73
N SER A 231 6.54 -15.59 1.78
CA SER A 231 7.31 -16.85 1.82
C SER A 231 7.09 -17.62 3.13
N SER A 232 7.11 -16.94 4.27
CA SER A 232 7.00 -17.58 5.59
C SER A 232 5.63 -18.22 5.84
N LEU A 233 4.55 -17.59 5.37
CA LEU A 233 3.19 -18.16 5.44
C LEU A 233 3.00 -19.30 4.43
N LYS A 234 3.50 -19.12 3.19
CA LYS A 234 3.34 -20.11 2.12
C LYS A 234 4.04 -21.43 2.46
N ASN A 235 5.24 -21.38 3.00
CA ASN A 235 6.03 -22.57 3.31
C ASN A 235 5.76 -23.16 4.71
N GLY A 236 4.86 -22.56 5.50
CA GLY A 236 4.49 -23.02 6.83
C GLY A 236 5.57 -22.76 7.91
N GLN A 237 6.53 -21.89 7.64
CA GLN A 237 7.47 -21.42 8.67
C GLN A 237 6.71 -20.70 9.79
N ILE A 238 5.77 -19.84 9.40
CA ILE A 238 4.84 -19.13 10.27
C ILE A 238 3.44 -19.70 10.08
N HIS A 239 2.75 -19.97 11.18
CA HIS A 239 1.43 -20.55 11.21
C HIS A 239 0.32 -19.50 11.34
N ALA A 240 0.59 -18.43 12.08
CA ALA A 240 -0.31 -17.26 12.22
C ALA A 240 0.50 -15.98 12.22
N MET A 241 -0.07 -14.89 11.67
CA MET A 241 0.63 -13.62 11.54
C MET A 241 -0.27 -12.45 11.94
N CYS A 242 0.33 -11.53 12.69
CA CYS A 242 -0.22 -10.25 13.11
C CYS A 242 0.25 -9.13 12.18
N GLY A 243 -0.52 -8.06 12.06
CA GLY A 243 -0.15 -6.86 11.29
C GLY A 243 -0.43 -6.93 9.80
N ILE A 244 -1.03 -8.02 9.32
CA ILE A 244 -1.43 -8.20 7.91
C ILE A 244 -2.90 -8.62 7.79
N GLY A 245 -3.36 -8.76 6.57
CA GLY A 245 -4.76 -9.10 6.30
C GLY A 245 -5.03 -9.73 4.94
N ASP A 246 -6.18 -9.40 4.43
CA ASP A 246 -6.78 -9.93 3.20
C ASP A 246 -5.88 -9.78 1.96
N TRP A 247 -5.11 -8.72 1.86
CA TRP A 247 -4.22 -8.45 0.72
C TRP A 247 -3.10 -9.48 0.56
N ILE A 248 -2.45 -9.92 1.65
CA ILE A 248 -1.43 -10.98 1.62
C ILE A 248 -2.07 -12.34 1.35
N THR A 249 -3.09 -12.69 2.15
CA THR A 249 -3.72 -14.01 2.01
C THR A 249 -4.44 -14.16 0.68
N GLY A 250 -4.95 -13.07 0.10
CA GLY A 250 -5.56 -13.06 -1.21
C GLY A 250 -4.62 -13.47 -2.34
N VAL A 251 -3.37 -12.96 -2.35
CA VAL A 251 -2.34 -13.41 -3.31
C VAL A 251 -2.02 -14.88 -3.12
N LEU A 252 -1.80 -15.29 -1.88
CA LEU A 252 -1.45 -16.67 -1.55
C LEU A 252 -2.57 -17.66 -1.90
N GLN A 253 -3.84 -17.28 -1.66
CA GLN A 253 -5.01 -18.07 -2.08
C GLN A 253 -5.11 -18.23 -3.59
N ARG A 254 -4.87 -17.16 -4.37
CA ARG A 254 -4.80 -17.25 -5.84
C ARG A 254 -3.73 -18.24 -6.30
N ALA A 255 -2.63 -18.35 -5.54
CA ALA A 255 -1.56 -19.32 -5.79
C ALA A 255 -1.82 -20.71 -5.18
N GLY A 256 -3.01 -20.98 -4.64
CA GLY A 256 -3.40 -22.27 -4.07
C GLY A 256 -2.84 -22.57 -2.68
N ALA A 257 -2.26 -21.56 -1.99
CA ALA A 257 -1.76 -21.78 -0.63
C ALA A 257 -2.92 -21.88 0.39
N PRO A 258 -2.79 -22.75 1.41
CA PRO A 258 -3.84 -22.96 2.41
C PRO A 258 -3.79 -21.87 3.50
N VAL A 259 -3.96 -20.63 3.12
CA VAL A 259 -3.92 -19.47 4.02
C VAL A 259 -5.21 -18.68 3.95
N LYS A 260 -5.59 -18.03 5.05
CA LYS A 260 -6.83 -17.25 5.14
C LYS A 260 -6.63 -16.09 6.12
N THR A 261 -7.30 -14.97 5.88
CA THR A 261 -7.51 -13.94 6.89
C THR A 261 -8.90 -14.06 7.46
N VAL A 262 -9.00 -13.94 8.79
CA VAL A 262 -10.29 -13.88 9.49
C VAL A 262 -10.37 -12.62 10.32
N LEU A 263 -11.59 -12.12 10.48
CA LEU A 263 -11.92 -11.04 11.39
C LEU A 263 -12.27 -11.65 12.76
N PRO A 264 -11.41 -11.47 13.79
CA PRO A 264 -11.70 -12.05 15.11
C PRO A 264 -12.81 -11.30 15.83
N LYS A 265 -13.21 -11.78 17.01
CA LYS A 265 -14.31 -11.21 17.79
C LYS A 265 -14.04 -9.76 18.24
N GLU A 266 -12.79 -9.40 18.44
CA GLU A 266 -12.36 -8.05 18.80
C GLU A 266 -12.44 -7.05 17.63
N GLY A 267 -12.64 -7.58 16.41
CA GLY A 267 -12.66 -6.78 15.19
C GLY A 267 -11.31 -6.72 14.49
N GLY A 268 -11.21 -5.88 13.47
CA GLY A 268 -10.01 -5.65 12.69
C GLY A 268 -9.75 -4.17 12.45
N LEU A 269 -8.67 -3.91 11.72
CA LEU A 269 -8.27 -2.57 11.32
C LEU A 269 -8.44 -2.40 9.82
N GLN A 270 -8.94 -1.27 9.38
CA GLN A 270 -9.00 -0.93 7.96
C GLN A 270 -7.65 -0.38 7.50
N TRP A 271 -7.11 -0.94 6.42
CA TRP A 271 -6.06 -0.28 5.66
C TRP A 271 -6.65 0.40 4.43
N THR A 272 -6.00 1.42 3.94
CA THR A 272 -6.48 2.25 2.83
C THR A 272 -5.35 2.63 1.90
N GLU A 273 -5.67 2.86 0.64
CA GLU A 273 -4.77 3.47 -0.32
C GLU A 273 -5.52 4.55 -1.09
N SER A 274 -4.93 5.72 -1.10
CA SER A 274 -5.53 6.93 -1.64
C SER A 274 -4.53 7.73 -2.45
N TYR A 275 -4.95 8.31 -3.56
CA TYR A 275 -4.08 9.18 -4.33
C TYR A 275 -4.24 10.64 -3.95
N CYS A 276 -3.09 11.29 -3.73
CA CYS A 276 -2.92 12.74 -3.64
C CYS A 276 -2.17 13.24 -4.88
N ILE A 277 -2.50 14.43 -5.37
CA ILE A 277 -1.65 15.14 -6.34
C ILE A 277 -0.53 15.82 -5.56
N ALA A 278 0.71 15.58 -5.96
CA ALA A 278 1.87 16.16 -5.29
C ALA A 278 1.94 17.67 -5.56
N ARG A 279 2.36 18.45 -4.54
CA ARG A 279 2.63 19.87 -4.72
C ARG A 279 3.78 20.07 -5.72
N LYS A 280 3.58 20.97 -6.69
CA LYS A 280 4.51 21.22 -7.81
C LYS A 280 4.69 20.01 -8.75
N ALA A 281 3.68 19.13 -8.87
CA ALA A 281 3.66 18.10 -9.88
C ALA A 281 4.00 18.67 -11.27
N HIS A 282 4.80 17.98 -12.07
CA HIS A 282 5.10 18.39 -13.44
C HIS A 282 3.90 18.25 -14.36
N SER A 283 3.04 17.27 -14.08
CA SER A 283 1.88 16.91 -14.91
C SER A 283 0.60 16.82 -14.09
N PRO A 284 0.13 17.90 -13.41
CA PRO A 284 -1.02 17.83 -12.50
C PRO A 284 -2.33 17.42 -13.21
N ASP A 285 -2.55 17.86 -14.46
CA ASP A 285 -3.71 17.44 -15.26
C ASP A 285 -3.67 15.94 -15.60
N LEU A 286 -2.48 15.39 -15.82
CA LEU A 286 -2.31 13.96 -16.09
C LEU A 286 -2.48 13.16 -14.80
N ALA A 287 -2.00 13.68 -13.67
CA ALA A 287 -2.20 13.12 -12.34
C ALA A 287 -3.70 13.04 -12.00
N LYS A 288 -4.46 14.12 -12.24
CA LYS A 288 -5.93 14.12 -12.11
C LYS A 288 -6.59 13.05 -12.98
N LYS A 289 -6.21 12.96 -14.26
CA LYS A 289 -6.75 11.97 -15.19
C LYS A 289 -6.42 10.54 -14.75
N PHE A 290 -5.28 10.31 -14.10
CA PHE A 290 -4.94 9.01 -13.57
C PHE A 290 -5.84 8.62 -12.38
N ILE A 291 -6.12 9.55 -11.46
CA ILE A 291 -7.07 9.30 -10.38
C ILE A 291 -8.46 9.00 -10.96
N GLN A 292 -8.94 9.80 -11.93
CA GLN A 292 -10.22 9.56 -12.62
C GLN A 292 -10.26 8.19 -13.32
N TYR A 293 -9.17 7.78 -13.95
CA TYR A 293 -9.04 6.46 -14.58
C TYR A 293 -9.14 5.33 -13.58
N ILE A 294 -8.39 5.40 -12.47
CA ILE A 294 -8.36 4.31 -11.49
C ILE A 294 -9.64 4.25 -10.65
N THR A 295 -10.39 5.36 -10.53
CA THR A 295 -11.68 5.43 -9.83
C THR A 295 -12.88 5.16 -10.75
N SER A 296 -12.69 5.00 -12.07
CA SER A 296 -13.76 4.51 -12.96
C SER A 296 -14.15 3.07 -12.60
N PRO A 297 -15.34 2.58 -12.94
CA PRO A 297 -15.74 1.20 -12.64
C PRO A 297 -14.75 0.16 -13.15
N GLU A 298 -14.22 0.34 -14.37
CA GLU A 298 -13.22 -0.55 -14.97
C GLU A 298 -11.86 -0.43 -14.26
N GLY A 299 -11.43 0.78 -13.90
CA GLY A 299 -10.22 1.02 -13.11
C GLY A 299 -10.32 0.42 -11.72
N GLN A 300 -11.49 0.49 -11.10
CA GLN A 300 -11.77 -0.13 -9.81
C GLN A 300 -11.71 -1.66 -9.88
N VAL A 301 -12.23 -2.30 -10.93
CA VAL A 301 -12.08 -3.75 -11.14
C VAL A 301 -10.60 -4.13 -11.32
N LYS A 302 -9.82 -3.35 -12.09
CA LYS A 302 -8.36 -3.56 -12.19
C LYS A 302 -7.69 -3.46 -10.81
N SER A 303 -8.03 -2.43 -10.06
CA SER A 303 -7.53 -2.20 -8.71
C SER A 303 -7.85 -3.37 -7.76
N ALA A 304 -9.10 -3.86 -7.78
CA ALA A 304 -9.52 -5.03 -6.99
C ALA A 304 -8.74 -6.30 -7.35
N LYS A 305 -8.36 -6.45 -8.62
CA LYS A 305 -7.71 -7.65 -9.17
C LYS A 305 -6.19 -7.51 -9.31
N MET A 306 -5.60 -6.41 -8.88
CA MET A 306 -4.16 -6.14 -9.01
C MET A 306 -3.33 -7.41 -8.73
N ALA A 307 -2.37 -7.70 -9.62
CA ALA A 307 -1.57 -8.91 -9.53
C ALA A 307 -0.67 -8.91 -8.28
N ALA A 308 -0.11 -7.75 -7.92
CA ALA A 308 0.74 -7.62 -6.75
C ALA A 308 0.01 -7.94 -5.45
N TYR A 309 -1.23 -7.46 -5.27
CA TYR A 309 -2.15 -7.82 -4.19
C TYR A 309 -3.57 -7.32 -4.46
N PRO A 310 -4.59 -8.15 -4.18
CA PRO A 310 -5.99 -7.77 -4.32
C PRO A 310 -6.41 -6.78 -3.25
N ALA A 311 -7.52 -6.08 -3.49
CA ALA A 311 -8.09 -5.13 -2.53
C ALA A 311 -9.59 -5.01 -2.70
N LEU A 312 -10.27 -4.52 -1.68
CA LEU A 312 -11.62 -4.01 -1.74
C LEU A 312 -11.62 -2.63 -2.39
N ILE A 313 -12.73 -2.23 -2.99
CA ILE A 313 -12.85 -0.97 -3.72
C ILE A 313 -14.08 -0.17 -3.23
N PRO A 314 -14.01 1.16 -3.19
CA PRO A 314 -15.10 2.01 -2.70
C PRO A 314 -16.28 2.16 -3.67
N SER A 315 -16.12 1.86 -4.97
CA SER A 315 -17.11 2.07 -6.04
C SER A 315 -18.21 1.01 -6.05
N LYS A 316 -19.47 1.40 -5.95
CA LYS A 316 -20.64 0.51 -6.09
C LYS A 316 -20.72 -0.10 -7.48
N LYS A 317 -20.53 0.70 -8.54
CA LYS A 317 -20.50 0.22 -9.93
C LYS A 317 -19.31 -0.71 -10.18
N GLY A 318 -18.18 -0.45 -9.52
CA GLY A 318 -17.03 -1.35 -9.54
C GLY A 318 -17.37 -2.72 -8.95
N TRP A 319 -18.11 -2.79 -7.84
CA TRP A 319 -18.60 -4.05 -7.27
C TRP A 319 -19.55 -4.77 -8.21
N GLU A 320 -20.51 -4.06 -8.80
CA GLU A 320 -21.44 -4.60 -9.78
C GLU A 320 -20.69 -5.21 -10.97
N LEU A 321 -19.75 -4.45 -11.55
CA LEU A 321 -18.95 -4.90 -12.68
C LEU A 321 -18.08 -6.11 -12.32
N LEU A 322 -17.45 -6.12 -11.14
CA LEU A 322 -16.66 -7.27 -10.67
C LEU A 322 -17.53 -8.52 -10.49
N ASN A 323 -18.73 -8.38 -9.88
CA ASN A 323 -19.66 -9.51 -9.72
C ASN A 323 -20.16 -10.05 -11.07
N GLN A 324 -20.28 -9.22 -12.09
CA GLN A 324 -20.68 -9.62 -13.45
C GLN A 324 -19.52 -10.31 -14.19
N THR A 325 -18.29 -9.77 -14.10
CA THR A 325 -17.16 -10.19 -14.92
C THR A 325 -16.29 -11.26 -14.25
N ASP A 326 -16.24 -11.27 -12.91
CA ASP A 326 -15.44 -12.24 -12.14
C ASP A 326 -16.08 -12.51 -10.76
N PRO A 327 -17.23 -13.23 -10.74
CA PRO A 327 -17.95 -13.53 -9.50
C PRO A 327 -17.14 -14.40 -8.51
N ALA A 328 -16.17 -15.16 -9.01
CA ALA A 328 -15.29 -15.94 -8.16
C ALA A 328 -14.36 -15.06 -7.34
N GLU A 329 -13.78 -14.04 -7.97
CA GLU A 329 -12.95 -13.06 -7.29
C GLU A 329 -13.75 -12.17 -6.33
N ALA A 330 -14.97 -11.72 -6.75
CA ALA A 330 -15.87 -10.99 -5.87
C ALA A 330 -16.18 -11.79 -4.58
N ARG A 331 -16.45 -13.08 -4.72
CA ARG A 331 -16.69 -13.99 -3.59
C ARG A 331 -15.46 -14.16 -2.72
N ARG A 332 -14.29 -14.37 -3.32
CA ARG A 332 -13.04 -14.56 -2.60
C ARG A 332 -12.69 -13.34 -1.73
N GLN A 333 -13.00 -12.14 -2.21
CA GLN A 333 -12.76 -10.89 -1.49
C GLN A 333 -13.90 -10.46 -0.56
N GLY A 334 -15.02 -11.18 -0.55
CA GLY A 334 -16.20 -10.81 0.24
C GLY A 334 -16.97 -9.60 -0.31
N MET A 335 -16.78 -9.26 -1.60
CA MET A 335 -17.50 -8.19 -2.31
C MET A 335 -18.80 -8.72 -2.93
N LEU A 336 -19.65 -9.36 -2.12
CA LEU A 336 -20.90 -9.98 -2.58
C LEU A 336 -22.06 -8.98 -2.49
N LEU A 337 -22.91 -8.96 -3.51
CA LEU A 337 -24.11 -8.14 -3.55
C LEU A 337 -25.31 -8.92 -2.98
N GLY A 338 -26.22 -8.19 -2.30
CA GLY A 338 -27.47 -8.77 -1.80
C GLY A 338 -27.33 -9.73 -0.61
N GLN A 339 -26.15 -9.83 0.00
CA GLN A 339 -25.89 -10.61 1.21
C GLN A 339 -24.86 -9.90 2.08
N ARG A 340 -24.69 -10.34 3.36
CA ARG A 340 -23.70 -9.78 4.28
C ARG A 340 -22.30 -9.81 3.64
N ASN A 341 -21.61 -8.68 3.75
CA ASN A 341 -20.29 -8.46 3.17
C ASN A 341 -19.42 -7.56 4.07
N VAL A 342 -18.22 -7.22 3.63
CA VAL A 342 -17.26 -6.42 4.40
C VAL A 342 -17.79 -5.02 4.78
N MET A 343 -18.67 -4.43 3.96
CA MET A 343 -19.26 -3.12 4.27
C MET A 343 -20.15 -3.19 5.52
N ASP A 344 -20.81 -4.32 5.74
CA ASP A 344 -21.60 -4.52 6.97
C ASP A 344 -20.68 -4.59 8.20
N ASP A 345 -19.52 -5.23 8.10
CA ASP A 345 -18.53 -5.25 9.20
C ASP A 345 -17.95 -3.86 9.51
N ILE A 346 -17.82 -3.00 8.50
CA ILE A 346 -17.43 -1.59 8.68
C ILE A 346 -18.56 -0.81 9.38
N ARG A 347 -19.81 -0.93 8.91
CA ARG A 347 -21.00 -0.25 9.49
C ARG A 347 -21.27 -0.68 10.92
N ASP A 348 -21.10 -1.96 11.20
CA ASP A 348 -21.25 -2.53 12.55
C ASP A 348 -20.07 -2.15 13.47
N GLY A 349 -19.07 -1.41 12.95
CA GLY A 349 -17.89 -1.00 13.70
C GLY A 349 -16.98 -2.15 14.11
N ARG A 350 -17.07 -3.30 13.45
CA ARG A 350 -16.17 -4.43 13.65
C ARG A 350 -14.82 -4.22 12.97
N ILE A 351 -14.77 -3.45 11.90
CA ILE A 351 -13.53 -3.00 11.26
C ILE A 351 -13.35 -1.53 11.60
N LYS A 352 -12.28 -1.21 12.33
CA LYS A 352 -11.95 0.14 12.79
C LYS A 352 -11.00 0.80 11.80
N TYR A 353 -11.19 2.09 11.58
CA TYR A 353 -10.26 2.89 10.82
C TYR A 353 -8.86 2.86 11.48
N ARG A 354 -7.81 2.68 10.70
CA ARG A 354 -6.44 2.79 11.16
C ARG A 354 -6.05 4.27 11.17
N GLU A 355 -5.56 4.74 12.30
CA GLU A 355 -5.16 6.11 12.54
C GLU A 355 -3.69 6.17 12.97
N LEU A 356 -3.09 7.35 12.93
CA LEU A 356 -1.86 7.60 13.68
C LEU A 356 -2.18 7.68 15.17
N PRO A 357 -1.23 7.39 16.07
CA PRO A 357 -1.43 7.54 17.50
C PRO A 357 -1.84 8.97 17.86
N ILE A 358 -2.86 9.12 18.71
CA ILE A 358 -3.44 10.42 19.04
C ILE A 358 -2.84 10.99 20.33
N GLN A 359 -2.71 10.17 21.38
CA GLN A 359 -2.22 10.63 22.70
C GLN A 359 -0.73 10.38 22.89
N GLN A 360 -0.13 9.46 22.15
CA GLN A 360 1.30 9.23 22.08
C GLN A 360 1.84 9.80 20.77
N SER A 361 3.13 10.08 20.71
CA SER A 361 3.79 10.41 19.45
C SER A 361 4.01 9.15 18.59
N LEU A 362 4.13 9.33 17.27
CA LEU A 362 4.51 8.24 16.37
C LEU A 362 5.89 7.69 16.73
N ASP A 363 6.82 8.56 17.18
CA ASP A 363 8.15 8.16 17.62
C ASP A 363 8.11 7.25 18.85
N GLU A 364 7.21 7.49 19.83
CA GLU A 364 7.05 6.59 20.97
C GLU A 364 6.59 5.17 20.54
N TRP A 365 5.73 5.07 19.53
CA TRP A 365 5.29 3.79 19.00
C TRP A 365 6.43 3.10 18.23
N ASN A 366 7.22 3.83 17.45
CA ASN A 366 8.40 3.34 16.74
C ASN A 366 9.50 2.87 17.70
N ASP A 367 9.79 3.64 18.75
CA ASP A 367 10.79 3.31 19.77
C ASP A 367 10.41 2.03 20.51
N PHE A 368 9.16 1.92 20.93
CA PHE A 368 8.66 0.69 21.56
C PHE A 368 8.75 -0.51 20.62
N TRP A 369 8.37 -0.35 19.34
CA TRP A 369 8.48 -1.41 18.33
C TRP A 369 9.93 -1.88 18.16
N SER A 370 10.86 -0.95 18.14
CA SER A 370 12.30 -1.25 18.05
C SER A 370 12.79 -2.00 19.28
N GLN A 371 12.37 -1.57 20.48
CA GLN A 371 12.65 -2.26 21.73
C GLN A 371 12.06 -3.69 21.73
N TYR A 372 10.80 -3.85 21.33
CA TYR A 372 10.12 -5.13 21.24
C TYR A 372 10.83 -6.12 20.31
N LYS A 373 11.33 -5.65 19.16
CA LYS A 373 12.09 -6.49 18.22
C LYS A 373 13.42 -6.96 18.83
N GLY A 374 14.04 -6.14 19.64
CA GLY A 374 15.34 -6.45 20.29
C GLY A 374 15.26 -7.32 21.55
N ALA A 375 14.05 -7.58 22.08
CA ALA A 375 13.84 -8.31 23.34
C ALA A 375 14.07 -9.86 23.21
#